data_61d41a9222b4d21d117fa7e092dd2967
#
_entry.id   61d41a9222b4d21d117fa7e092dd2967
#
_cell.length_a   1.000
_cell.length_b   1.000
_cell.length_c   1.000
_cell.angle_alpha   90.00
_cell.angle_beta   90.00
_cell.angle_gamma   90.00
#
_symmetry.space_group_name_H-M   'P 1'
#
loop_
_entity.id
_entity.type
_entity.pdbx_description
1 polymer ?
#
loop_
_entity_poly.entity_id
_entity_poly.type
_entity_poly.pdbx_seq_one_letter_code
_entity_poly.pdbx_strand_id
1 'polypeptide(L)'
;MNETTEEKAEVRYLSLVRKEGGEPIIGIPYRAMSVDPDLVASFVLAVIIFENRQLKTFVKEGYVVVIEEGEYVVGLLIVDKVDDDGPYRNNLIKIVQQFESMYESLLVSWKGDIRPFREYALNILQVYPYRTFDLKMIPRLVGKSDATPDHHVAIPWSVGETDEKLQLVLGYINGKRTIEEIMQQSDLEDSEIMAIMSMLDKYKWITLTRRLEDSSVLTRILDPPMFLLGVYGEQLTRLVEQCDGIRTLSEICENLPYNIEAVKTVASRLIDAGVLGYVDTASEGAKKTEV
;
A
#
# COMPACT_ATOMS: atom_id res chain seq x y z
N MET A 1 -10.18 8.71 -29.45
CA MET A 1 -10.68 9.11 -28.12
C MET A 1 -9.59 8.67 -27.16
N ASN A 2 -8.73 9.60 -26.76
CA ASN A 2 -7.61 9.31 -25.86
C ASN A 2 -8.19 9.10 -24.46
N GLU A 3 -8.18 7.89 -23.97
CA GLU A 3 -8.25 7.63 -22.54
C GLU A 3 -6.92 8.09 -21.95
N THR A 4 -6.89 9.35 -21.52
CA THR A 4 -5.89 9.80 -20.57
C THR A 4 -6.08 8.97 -19.32
N THR A 5 -5.13 8.10 -19.01
CA THR A 5 -4.96 7.50 -17.70
C THR A 5 -4.80 8.67 -16.73
N GLU A 6 -5.89 9.11 -16.11
CA GLU A 6 -5.82 10.06 -15.00
C GLU A 6 -4.94 9.40 -13.92
N GLU A 7 -3.73 9.94 -13.76
CA GLU A 7 -2.87 9.61 -12.63
C GLU A 7 -3.67 9.92 -11.36
N LYS A 8 -4.18 8.87 -10.71
CA LYS A 8 -4.96 9.00 -9.50
C LYS A 8 -4.07 9.69 -8.45
N ALA A 9 -4.42 10.94 -8.12
CA ALA A 9 -3.65 11.72 -7.16
C ALA A 9 -3.49 10.96 -5.84
N GLU A 10 -2.29 11.02 -5.27
CA GLU A 10 -1.97 10.25 -4.10
C GLU A 10 -2.43 10.92 -2.82
N VAL A 11 -3.05 10.13 -1.95
CA VAL A 11 -3.40 10.58 -0.60
C VAL A 11 -2.13 10.75 0.22
N ARG A 12 -2.00 11.87 0.92
CA ARG A 12 -0.88 12.18 1.81
C ARG A 12 -1.21 11.96 3.28
N TYR A 13 -2.41 12.36 3.67
CA TYR A 13 -2.86 12.29 5.07
C TYR A 13 -4.38 12.30 5.14
N LEU A 14 -4.94 11.54 6.06
CA LEU A 14 -6.35 11.62 6.43
C LEU A 14 -6.45 11.78 7.94
N SER A 15 -7.29 12.70 8.41
CA SER A 15 -7.57 12.88 9.82
C SER A 15 -9.05 13.05 10.08
N LEU A 16 -9.51 12.48 11.20
CA LEU A 16 -10.77 12.80 11.83
C LEU A 16 -10.47 13.52 13.14
N VAL A 17 -11.00 14.71 13.31
CA VAL A 17 -10.78 15.56 14.48
C VAL A 17 -12.12 15.93 15.10
N ARG A 18 -12.15 16.14 16.42
CA ARG A 18 -13.34 16.61 17.13
C ARG A 18 -13.70 18.02 16.67
N LYS A 19 -14.97 18.23 16.34
CA LYS A 19 -15.45 19.53 15.83
C LYS A 19 -15.36 20.66 16.87
N GLU A 20 -15.72 20.38 18.12
CA GLU A 20 -15.76 21.41 19.17
C GLU A 20 -14.39 21.83 19.69
N GLY A 21 -13.46 20.88 19.84
CA GLY A 21 -12.17 21.12 20.51
C GLY A 21 -10.95 20.96 19.61
N GLY A 22 -11.10 20.37 18.44
CA GLY A 22 -9.99 20.16 17.49
C GLY A 22 -9.05 19.04 17.87
N GLU A 23 -9.40 18.23 18.86
CA GLU A 23 -8.56 17.10 19.25
C GLU A 23 -8.54 16.03 18.15
N PRO A 24 -7.35 15.54 17.77
CA PRO A 24 -7.23 14.46 16.78
C PRO A 24 -7.79 13.16 17.36
N ILE A 25 -8.67 12.50 16.60
CA ILE A 25 -9.26 11.22 16.95
C ILE A 25 -8.52 10.10 16.21
N ILE A 26 -8.39 10.23 14.90
CA ILE A 26 -7.65 9.32 14.02
C ILE A 26 -6.81 10.16 13.07
N GLY A 27 -5.54 9.78 12.90
CA GLY A 27 -4.66 10.36 11.90
C GLY A 27 -3.89 9.27 11.17
N ILE A 28 -4.08 9.16 9.86
CA ILE A 28 -3.43 8.16 9.02
C ILE A 28 -2.43 8.85 8.08
N PRO A 29 -1.12 8.74 8.35
CA PRO A 29 -0.09 9.28 7.48
C PRO A 29 0.23 8.28 6.35
N TYR A 30 0.00 8.69 5.11
CA TYR A 30 0.37 7.91 3.91
C TYR A 30 1.80 8.24 3.47
N ARG A 31 2.17 9.52 3.51
CA ARG A 31 3.48 10.03 3.13
C ARG A 31 4.03 11.04 4.14
N ALA A 32 5.34 11.23 4.12
CA ALA A 32 5.96 12.33 4.88
C ALA A 32 5.50 13.67 4.30
N MET A 33 5.11 14.59 5.16
CA MET A 33 4.73 15.94 4.81
C MET A 33 5.79 16.94 5.30
N SER A 34 5.98 18.02 4.54
CA SER A 34 6.88 19.11 4.93
C SER A 34 6.32 19.97 6.08
N VAL A 35 5.02 19.87 6.33
CA VAL A 35 4.30 20.57 7.41
C VAL A 35 3.65 19.49 8.27
N ASP A 36 3.68 19.70 9.59
CA ASP A 36 3.00 18.84 10.55
C ASP A 36 1.49 18.77 10.22
N PRO A 37 0.92 17.58 9.97
CA PRO A 37 -0.49 17.44 9.67
C PRO A 37 -1.42 17.96 10.78
N ASP A 38 -1.02 17.83 12.04
CA ASP A 38 -1.80 18.33 13.18
C ASP A 38 -1.85 19.86 13.20
N LEU A 39 -0.80 20.53 12.72
CA LEU A 39 -0.78 21.96 12.52
C LEU A 39 -1.75 22.38 11.40
N VAL A 40 -1.85 21.61 10.32
CA VAL A 40 -2.82 21.84 9.24
C VAL A 40 -4.23 21.67 9.77
N ALA A 41 -4.49 20.60 10.51
CA ALA A 41 -5.79 20.34 11.13
C ALA A 41 -6.21 21.46 12.08
N SER A 42 -5.31 21.88 12.96
CA SER A 42 -5.55 22.99 13.91
C SER A 42 -5.83 24.32 13.21
N PHE A 43 -5.10 24.62 12.12
CA PHE A 43 -5.33 25.82 11.33
C PHE A 43 -6.69 25.81 10.65
N VAL A 44 -7.06 24.68 10.01
CA VAL A 44 -8.36 24.54 9.34
C VAL A 44 -9.51 24.70 10.32
N LEU A 45 -9.42 24.09 11.50
CA LEU A 45 -10.43 24.22 12.54
C LEU A 45 -10.52 25.62 13.08
N ALA A 46 -9.39 26.30 13.29
CA ALA A 46 -9.41 27.70 13.69
C ALA A 46 -10.16 28.56 12.68
N VAL A 47 -9.95 28.35 11.37
CA VAL A 47 -10.68 29.07 10.32
C VAL A 47 -12.19 28.76 10.35
N ILE A 48 -12.57 27.49 10.51
CA ILE A 48 -13.98 27.08 10.59
C ILE A 48 -14.67 27.73 11.80
N ILE A 49 -14.03 27.67 12.97
CA ILE A 49 -14.60 28.19 14.23
C ILE A 49 -14.67 29.74 14.24
N PHE A 50 -13.60 30.41 13.82
CA PHE A 50 -13.52 31.87 13.92
C PHE A 50 -14.29 32.62 12.83
N GLU A 51 -14.32 32.06 11.60
CA GLU A 51 -14.96 32.72 10.47
C GLU A 51 -16.42 32.30 10.25
N ASN A 52 -16.90 31.28 10.97
CA ASN A 52 -18.23 30.69 10.78
C ASN A 52 -18.52 30.36 9.29
N ARG A 53 -17.47 30.02 8.54
CA ARG A 53 -17.51 29.70 7.11
C ARG A 53 -17.41 28.20 6.92
N GLN A 54 -18.26 27.65 6.08
CA GLN A 54 -18.11 26.28 5.57
C GLN A 54 -16.93 26.25 4.59
N LEU A 55 -15.73 26.02 5.13
CA LEU A 55 -14.53 25.82 4.31
C LEU A 55 -14.55 24.39 3.77
N LYS A 56 -14.78 24.24 2.46
CA LYS A 56 -14.86 22.92 1.82
C LYS A 56 -13.52 22.46 1.26
N THR A 57 -12.69 23.38 0.83
CA THR A 57 -11.40 23.07 0.19
C THR A 57 -10.39 24.17 0.51
N PHE A 58 -9.18 23.75 0.81
CA PHE A 58 -8.02 24.63 0.98
C PHE A 58 -6.92 24.17 0.03
N VAL A 59 -6.49 25.06 -0.86
CA VAL A 59 -5.44 24.77 -1.84
C VAL A 59 -4.13 25.40 -1.42
N LYS A 60 -3.07 24.62 -1.36
CA LYS A 60 -1.70 25.08 -1.14
C LYS A 60 -0.82 24.59 -2.27
N GLU A 61 0.37 25.15 -2.40
CA GLU A 61 1.34 24.73 -3.40
C GLU A 61 1.64 23.23 -3.25
N GLY A 62 1.28 22.44 -4.27
CA GLY A 62 1.54 21.00 -4.34
C GLY A 62 0.50 20.07 -3.69
N TYR A 63 -0.53 20.58 -2.99
CA TYR A 63 -1.59 19.75 -2.44
C TYR A 63 -2.92 20.47 -2.21
N VAL A 64 -3.97 19.68 -2.07
CA VAL A 64 -5.33 20.15 -1.75
C VAL A 64 -5.76 19.50 -0.44
N VAL A 65 -6.35 20.27 0.45
CA VAL A 65 -7.02 19.79 1.66
C VAL A 65 -8.52 19.79 1.40
N VAL A 66 -9.12 18.61 1.35
CA VAL A 66 -10.57 18.43 1.27
C VAL A 66 -11.10 18.32 2.68
N ILE A 67 -12.17 19.06 2.96
CA ILE A 67 -12.74 19.20 4.30
C ILE A 67 -14.21 18.81 4.26
N GLU A 68 -14.61 17.97 5.22
CA GLU A 68 -16.01 17.60 5.40
C GLU A 68 -16.40 17.72 6.88
N GLU A 69 -17.45 18.48 7.13
CA GLU A 69 -17.98 18.68 8.47
C GLU A 69 -19.16 17.73 8.74
N GLY A 70 -19.01 16.87 9.74
CA GLY A 70 -20.08 16.12 10.34
C GLY A 70 -20.76 16.87 11.49
N GLU A 71 -21.53 16.16 12.29
CA GLU A 71 -22.15 16.66 13.51
C GLU A 71 -21.12 16.82 14.64
N TYR A 72 -20.32 15.78 14.87
CA TYR A 72 -19.35 15.69 15.97
C TYR A 72 -17.89 15.82 15.53
N VAL A 73 -17.60 15.46 14.27
CA VAL A 73 -16.24 15.43 13.78
C VAL A 73 -16.08 16.21 12.47
N VAL A 74 -14.84 16.61 12.20
CA VAL A 74 -14.41 17.16 10.91
C VAL A 74 -13.42 16.20 10.29
N GLY A 75 -13.72 15.76 9.07
CA GLY A 75 -12.82 14.97 8.23
C GLY A 75 -11.91 15.89 7.41
N LEU A 76 -10.62 15.59 7.41
CA LEU A 76 -9.59 16.27 6.64
C LEU A 76 -8.86 15.25 5.77
N LEU A 77 -8.89 15.44 4.45
CA LEU A 77 -8.17 14.61 3.50
C LEU A 77 -7.19 15.48 2.71
N ILE A 78 -5.91 15.19 2.84
CA ILE A 78 -4.85 15.87 2.10
C ILE A 78 -4.43 14.98 0.94
N VAL A 79 -4.59 15.50 -0.28
CA VAL A 79 -4.24 14.82 -1.52
C VAL A 79 -3.26 15.66 -2.34
N ASP A 80 -2.53 15.05 -3.26
CA ASP A 80 -1.78 15.79 -4.25
C ASP A 80 -2.71 16.72 -5.04
N LYS A 81 -2.14 17.77 -5.65
CA LYS A 81 -2.93 18.73 -6.39
C LYS A 81 -3.71 18.03 -7.50
N VAL A 82 -5.03 18.17 -7.48
CA VAL A 82 -5.98 17.62 -8.46
C VAL A 82 -6.81 18.74 -9.04
N ASP A 83 -7.30 18.55 -10.26
CA ASP A 83 -8.21 19.48 -10.92
C ASP A 83 -9.66 19.28 -10.43
N ASP A 84 -10.03 18.02 -10.08
CA ASP A 84 -11.34 17.67 -9.52
C ASP A 84 -11.18 16.93 -8.17
N ASP A 85 -11.64 17.54 -7.10
CA ASP A 85 -11.64 16.96 -5.74
C ASP A 85 -12.93 16.18 -5.44
N GLY A 86 -13.90 16.15 -6.35
CA GLY A 86 -15.22 15.53 -6.15
C GLY A 86 -15.18 14.06 -5.72
N PRO A 87 -14.41 13.17 -6.37
CA PRO A 87 -14.30 11.78 -5.95
C PRO A 87 -13.74 11.63 -4.53
N TYR A 88 -12.74 12.44 -4.16
CA TYR A 88 -12.13 12.43 -2.83
C TYR A 88 -13.10 12.92 -1.77
N ARG A 89 -13.85 13.96 -2.08
CA ARG A 89 -14.90 14.52 -1.22
C ARG A 89 -16.01 13.51 -0.95
N ASN A 90 -16.52 12.86 -2.00
CA ASN A 90 -17.58 11.87 -1.86
C ASN A 90 -17.18 10.71 -0.94
N ASN A 91 -15.93 10.27 -1.02
CA ASN A 91 -15.40 9.26 -0.12
C ASN A 91 -15.23 9.78 1.31
N LEU A 92 -14.74 11.02 1.47
CA LEU A 92 -14.58 11.64 2.79
C LEU A 92 -15.94 11.82 3.48
N ILE A 93 -16.97 12.24 2.76
CA ILE A 93 -18.37 12.32 3.27
C ILE A 93 -18.80 10.96 3.83
N LYS A 94 -18.61 9.88 3.07
CA LYS A 94 -18.99 8.52 3.51
C LYS A 94 -18.21 8.10 4.77
N ILE A 95 -16.91 8.38 4.82
CA ILE A 95 -16.05 8.07 5.97
C ILE A 95 -16.55 8.80 7.22
N VAL A 96 -16.83 10.12 7.12
CA VAL A 96 -17.33 10.91 8.24
C VAL A 96 -18.69 10.40 8.71
N GLN A 97 -19.65 10.20 7.80
CA GLN A 97 -20.99 9.73 8.13
C GLN A 97 -20.97 8.33 8.77
N GLN A 98 -20.20 7.42 8.23
CA GLN A 98 -20.06 6.06 8.76
C GLN A 98 -19.41 6.08 10.14
N PHE A 99 -18.37 6.88 10.34
CA PHE A 99 -17.72 7.05 11.64
C PHE A 99 -18.68 7.57 12.71
N GLU A 100 -19.40 8.64 12.41
CA GLU A 100 -20.37 9.21 13.35
C GLU A 100 -21.49 8.23 13.67
N SER A 101 -22.05 7.54 12.66
CA SER A 101 -23.08 6.53 12.87
C SER A 101 -22.60 5.37 13.77
N MET A 102 -21.35 4.93 13.60
CA MET A 102 -20.79 3.82 14.37
C MET A 102 -20.46 4.21 15.82
N TYR A 103 -20.05 5.45 16.05
CA TYR A 103 -19.53 5.90 17.34
C TYR A 103 -20.35 7.02 18.00
N GLU A 104 -21.58 7.30 17.57
CA GLU A 104 -22.43 8.39 18.06
C GLU A 104 -22.49 8.45 19.60
N SER A 105 -22.79 7.34 20.25
CA SER A 105 -22.91 7.27 21.71
C SER A 105 -21.60 7.59 22.46
N LEU A 106 -20.47 7.24 21.85
CA LEU A 106 -19.14 7.55 22.40
C LEU A 106 -18.76 8.99 22.16
N LEU A 107 -19.08 9.55 20.98
CA LEU A 107 -18.76 10.94 20.61
C LEU A 107 -19.50 11.94 21.48
N VAL A 108 -20.79 11.69 21.79
CA VAL A 108 -21.60 12.54 22.67
C VAL A 108 -20.99 12.64 24.08
N SER A 109 -20.44 11.56 24.60
CA SER A 109 -19.92 11.50 25.97
C SER A 109 -18.38 11.50 26.04
N TRP A 110 -17.71 11.78 24.91
CA TRP A 110 -16.25 11.63 24.78
C TRP A 110 -15.45 12.54 25.69
N LYS A 111 -14.49 11.96 26.39
CA LYS A 111 -13.61 12.64 27.36
C LYS A 111 -12.12 12.62 26.95
N GLY A 112 -11.82 12.45 25.67
CA GLY A 112 -10.46 12.47 25.13
C GLY A 112 -9.79 11.09 24.95
N ASP A 113 -10.44 9.97 25.29
CA ASP A 113 -9.90 8.64 25.02
C ASP A 113 -10.11 8.27 23.54
N ILE A 114 -9.02 8.16 22.78
CA ILE A 114 -9.03 7.82 21.35
C ILE A 114 -8.97 6.31 21.07
N ARG A 115 -8.69 5.50 22.09
CA ARG A 115 -8.51 4.04 21.91
C ARG A 115 -9.70 3.34 21.27
N PRO A 116 -10.97 3.64 21.65
CA PRO A 116 -12.14 3.00 21.05
C PRO A 116 -12.31 3.26 19.56
N PHE A 117 -11.73 4.35 19.05
CA PHE A 117 -11.88 4.75 17.65
C PHE A 117 -10.79 4.17 16.72
N ARG A 118 -9.70 3.63 17.28
CA ARG A 118 -8.56 3.13 16.49
C ARG A 118 -8.92 2.05 15.50
N GLU A 119 -9.90 1.25 15.83
CA GLU A 119 -10.40 0.16 15.00
C GLU A 119 -10.96 0.66 13.66
N TYR A 120 -11.55 1.85 13.65
CA TYR A 120 -12.10 2.47 12.45
C TYR A 120 -11.03 2.78 11.37
N ALA A 121 -9.77 2.76 11.72
CA ALA A 121 -8.69 2.93 10.75
C ALA A 121 -8.75 1.89 9.61
N LEU A 122 -9.22 0.65 9.88
CA LEU A 122 -9.41 -0.35 8.83
C LEU A 122 -10.46 0.10 7.81
N ASN A 123 -11.58 0.68 8.24
CA ASN A 123 -12.63 1.20 7.35
C ASN A 123 -12.08 2.32 6.45
N ILE A 124 -11.24 3.20 6.99
CA ILE A 124 -10.58 4.24 6.20
C ILE A 124 -9.62 3.61 5.18
N LEU A 125 -8.84 2.62 5.59
CA LEU A 125 -7.84 1.95 4.73
C LEU A 125 -8.49 1.05 3.66
N GLN A 126 -9.74 0.63 3.83
CA GLN A 126 -10.51 -0.03 2.76
C GLN A 126 -10.79 0.93 1.59
N VAL A 127 -11.05 2.21 1.90
CA VAL A 127 -11.30 3.26 0.90
C VAL A 127 -9.98 3.79 0.33
N TYR A 128 -9.01 4.00 1.20
CA TYR A 128 -7.70 4.54 0.89
C TYR A 128 -6.60 3.64 1.48
N PRO A 129 -6.27 2.50 0.84
CA PRO A 129 -5.14 1.67 1.30
C PRO A 129 -3.83 2.44 1.18
N TYR A 130 -2.83 2.11 2.00
CA TYR A 130 -1.49 2.73 1.90
C TYR A 130 -0.88 2.57 0.49
N ARG A 131 -1.19 1.47 -0.17
CA ARG A 131 -0.92 1.23 -1.60
C ARG A 131 -1.81 0.11 -2.13
N THR A 132 -1.97 0.07 -3.43
CA THR A 132 -2.60 -1.04 -4.13
C THR A 132 -1.54 -2.01 -4.64
N PHE A 133 -1.93 -3.27 -4.86
CA PHE A 133 -1.04 -4.32 -5.32
C PHE A 133 -1.62 -5.00 -6.56
N ASP A 134 -0.73 -5.55 -7.38
CA ASP A 134 -1.11 -6.58 -8.34
C ASP A 134 -1.54 -7.84 -7.58
N LEU A 135 -2.74 -8.32 -7.86
CA LEU A 135 -3.34 -9.48 -7.17
C LEU A 135 -2.55 -10.77 -7.37
N LYS A 136 -1.70 -10.83 -8.40
CA LYS A 136 -0.78 -11.95 -8.67
C LYS A 136 0.47 -11.96 -7.79
N MET A 137 0.69 -10.92 -6.98
CA MET A 137 1.80 -10.91 -6.02
C MET A 137 1.60 -11.91 -4.91
N ILE A 138 2.70 -12.51 -4.47
CA ILE A 138 2.78 -13.49 -3.39
C ILE A 138 3.34 -12.79 -2.15
N PRO A 139 2.56 -12.61 -1.09
CA PRO A 139 3.05 -12.11 0.18
C PRO A 139 3.86 -13.20 0.91
N ARG A 140 4.98 -12.78 1.49
CA ARG A 140 5.84 -13.60 2.35
C ARG A 140 6.06 -12.88 3.66
N LEU A 141 5.87 -13.56 4.77
CA LEU A 141 6.19 -13.02 6.09
C LEU A 141 7.69 -12.78 6.19
N VAL A 142 8.07 -11.62 6.71
CA VAL A 142 9.46 -11.33 7.05
C VAL A 142 9.82 -12.20 8.25
N GLY A 143 10.70 -13.19 8.05
CA GLY A 143 11.09 -14.12 9.09
C GLY A 143 11.91 -13.47 10.20
N LYS A 144 11.82 -14.02 11.41
CA LYS A 144 12.81 -13.77 12.47
C LYS A 144 14.12 -14.38 12.00
N SER A 145 15.05 -13.55 11.51
CA SER A 145 16.43 -13.97 11.30
C SER A 145 17.15 -13.88 12.63
N ASP A 146 17.82 -14.93 13.08
CA ASP A 146 18.64 -14.93 14.30
C ASP A 146 19.75 -13.87 14.30
N ALA A 147 20.01 -13.23 13.16
CA ALA A 147 21.03 -12.21 12.97
C ALA A 147 20.50 -10.76 12.99
N THR A 148 19.20 -10.55 12.98
CA THR A 148 18.62 -9.19 13.01
C THR A 148 17.59 -9.09 14.14
N PRO A 149 17.62 -8.00 14.95
CA PRO A 149 16.60 -7.78 15.96
C PRO A 149 15.21 -7.76 15.32
N ASP A 150 14.23 -8.18 16.08
CA ASP A 150 12.80 -8.22 15.70
C ASP A 150 12.34 -6.83 15.26
N HIS A 151 12.38 -6.53 13.95
CA HIS A 151 12.13 -5.21 13.38
C HIS A 151 10.72 -5.04 12.83
N HIS A 152 9.77 -5.88 13.26
CA HIS A 152 8.37 -5.60 12.96
C HIS A 152 7.95 -4.33 13.69
N VAL A 153 7.77 -3.26 12.94
CA VAL A 153 7.18 -2.04 13.49
C VAL A 153 5.75 -2.37 13.91
N ALA A 154 5.39 -2.07 15.15
CA ALA A 154 4.04 -2.31 15.64
C ALA A 154 3.01 -1.61 14.74
N ILE A 155 1.96 -2.32 14.38
CA ILE A 155 0.83 -1.77 13.61
C ILE A 155 -0.08 -1.06 14.61
N PRO A 156 -0.22 0.27 14.54
CA PRO A 156 -0.98 1.05 15.54
C PRO A 156 -2.48 0.72 15.53
N TRP A 157 -2.96 0.12 14.44
CA TRP A 157 -4.36 -0.24 14.21
C TRP A 157 -4.70 -1.69 14.56
N SER A 158 -3.72 -2.47 15.03
CA SER A 158 -3.89 -3.86 15.46
C SER A 158 -4.60 -3.90 16.82
N VAL A 159 -5.89 -3.63 16.82
CA VAL A 159 -6.77 -3.58 18.00
C VAL A 159 -8.14 -4.14 17.64
N GLY A 160 -8.81 -4.80 18.61
CA GLY A 160 -10.17 -5.29 18.45
C GLY A 160 -10.37 -6.16 17.21
N GLU A 161 -11.46 -5.96 16.50
CA GLU A 161 -11.80 -6.67 15.27
C GLU A 161 -10.74 -6.53 14.17
N THR A 162 -10.08 -5.38 14.09
CA THR A 162 -8.97 -5.18 13.13
C THR A 162 -7.82 -6.14 13.41
N ASP A 163 -7.47 -6.37 14.68
CA ASP A 163 -6.42 -7.36 15.03
C ASP A 163 -6.85 -8.78 14.67
N GLU A 164 -8.09 -9.16 14.95
CA GLU A 164 -8.64 -10.48 14.60
C GLU A 164 -8.58 -10.72 13.09
N LYS A 165 -9.01 -9.77 12.28
CA LYS A 165 -8.94 -9.84 10.80
C LYS A 165 -7.50 -9.89 10.30
N LEU A 166 -6.60 -9.13 10.94
CA LEU A 166 -5.17 -9.14 10.61
C LEU A 166 -4.54 -10.51 10.91
N GLN A 167 -4.83 -11.12 12.06
CA GLN A 167 -4.36 -12.46 12.40
C GLN A 167 -4.91 -13.53 11.45
N LEU A 168 -6.16 -13.40 11.02
CA LEU A 168 -6.76 -14.27 10.02
C LEU A 168 -6.01 -14.19 8.70
N VAL A 169 -5.76 -13.00 8.18
CA VAL A 169 -5.00 -12.80 6.93
C VAL A 169 -3.57 -13.33 7.06
N LEU A 170 -2.89 -13.09 8.18
CA LEU A 170 -1.55 -13.65 8.45
C LEU A 170 -1.54 -15.18 8.36
N GLY A 171 -2.61 -15.86 8.79
CA GLY A 171 -2.76 -17.30 8.68
C GLY A 171 -2.83 -17.82 7.25
N TYR A 172 -3.31 -17.02 6.30
CA TYR A 172 -3.33 -17.37 4.87
C TYR A 172 -1.98 -17.17 4.18
N ILE A 173 -1.09 -16.33 4.71
CA ILE A 173 0.21 -16.02 4.12
C ILE A 173 1.18 -17.17 4.35
N ASN A 174 1.43 -17.95 3.31
CA ASN A 174 2.34 -19.11 3.33
C ASN A 174 3.53 -18.98 2.37
N GLY A 175 3.71 -17.81 1.75
CA GLY A 175 4.77 -17.55 0.78
C GLY A 175 4.60 -18.22 -0.58
N LYS A 176 3.41 -18.81 -0.85
CA LYS A 176 3.09 -19.49 -2.12
C LYS A 176 1.80 -19.00 -2.76
N ARG A 177 0.82 -18.61 -1.93
CA ARG A 177 -0.46 -18.07 -2.39
C ARG A 177 -0.30 -16.64 -2.87
N THR A 178 -0.95 -16.31 -3.97
CA THR A 178 -1.13 -14.93 -4.44
C THR A 178 -2.14 -14.19 -3.58
N ILE A 179 -2.17 -12.87 -3.66
CA ILE A 179 -3.20 -12.05 -2.99
C ILE A 179 -4.59 -12.47 -3.48
N GLU A 180 -4.77 -12.71 -4.79
CA GLU A 180 -6.02 -13.21 -5.38
C GLU A 180 -6.45 -14.55 -4.77
N GLU A 181 -5.53 -15.52 -4.65
CA GLU A 181 -5.81 -16.81 -4.03
C GLU A 181 -6.18 -16.67 -2.54
N ILE A 182 -5.64 -15.68 -1.83
CA ILE A 182 -6.01 -15.35 -0.45
C ILE A 182 -7.43 -14.78 -0.38
N MET A 183 -7.78 -13.83 -1.27
CA MET A 183 -9.12 -13.26 -1.39
C MET A 183 -10.18 -14.35 -1.64
N GLN A 184 -9.89 -15.29 -2.54
CA GLN A 184 -10.81 -16.39 -2.87
C GLN A 184 -11.00 -17.41 -1.73
N GLN A 185 -10.07 -17.53 -0.81
CA GLN A 185 -10.10 -18.49 0.31
C GLN A 185 -10.55 -17.89 1.64
N SER A 186 -10.60 -16.57 1.72
CA SER A 186 -10.99 -15.85 2.93
C SER A 186 -12.47 -15.48 2.88
N ASP A 187 -13.12 -15.42 4.05
CA ASP A 187 -14.47 -14.90 4.22
C ASP A 187 -14.52 -13.36 4.36
N LEU A 188 -13.34 -12.69 4.30
CA LEU A 188 -13.24 -11.23 4.36
C LEU A 188 -13.51 -10.62 2.99
N GLU A 189 -13.97 -9.37 2.99
CA GLU A 189 -14.14 -8.60 1.76
C GLU A 189 -12.77 -8.30 1.11
N ASP A 190 -12.73 -8.23 -0.23
CA ASP A 190 -11.51 -7.93 -0.98
C ASP A 190 -10.87 -6.60 -0.55
N SER A 191 -11.71 -5.61 -0.22
CA SER A 191 -11.27 -4.30 0.29
C SER A 191 -10.58 -4.41 1.65
N GLU A 192 -11.05 -5.29 2.54
CA GLU A 192 -10.45 -5.55 3.85
C GLU A 192 -9.08 -6.22 3.69
N ILE A 193 -9.01 -7.26 2.84
CA ILE A 193 -7.75 -7.96 2.57
C ILE A 193 -6.73 -6.99 1.97
N MET A 194 -7.13 -6.15 1.02
CA MET A 194 -6.24 -5.15 0.42
C MET A 194 -5.75 -4.14 1.45
N ALA A 195 -6.63 -3.65 2.33
CA ALA A 195 -6.28 -2.75 3.42
C ALA A 195 -5.28 -3.40 4.38
N ILE A 196 -5.53 -4.64 4.80
CA ILE A 196 -4.65 -5.40 5.69
C ILE A 196 -3.29 -5.66 5.02
N MET A 197 -3.27 -6.11 3.75
CA MET A 197 -2.02 -6.30 3.01
C MET A 197 -1.22 -4.99 2.92
N SER A 198 -1.89 -3.86 2.70
CA SER A 198 -1.24 -2.55 2.65
C SER A 198 -0.66 -2.13 4.00
N MET A 199 -1.31 -2.46 5.12
CA MET A 199 -0.77 -2.29 6.46
C MET A 199 0.46 -3.16 6.69
N LEU A 200 0.37 -4.46 6.38
CA LEU A 200 1.47 -5.40 6.56
C LEU A 200 2.72 -4.98 5.77
N ASP A 201 2.55 -4.49 4.54
CA ASP A 201 3.65 -3.94 3.73
C ASP A 201 4.20 -2.63 4.30
N LYS A 202 3.33 -1.69 4.67
CA LYS A 202 3.72 -0.39 5.26
C LYS A 202 4.58 -0.56 6.51
N TYR A 203 4.21 -1.51 7.37
CA TYR A 203 4.89 -1.79 8.63
C TYR A 203 5.95 -2.90 8.53
N LYS A 204 6.30 -3.34 7.29
CA LYS A 204 7.38 -4.29 7.01
C LYS A 204 7.18 -5.69 7.63
N TRP A 205 5.94 -6.11 7.74
CA TRP A 205 5.61 -7.47 8.16
C TRP A 205 5.66 -8.47 7.03
N ILE A 206 5.48 -8.00 5.78
CA ILE A 206 5.57 -8.82 4.58
C ILE A 206 6.54 -8.22 3.56
N THR A 207 7.03 -9.08 2.69
CA THR A 207 7.60 -8.76 1.40
C THR A 207 6.71 -9.32 0.31
N LEU A 208 6.70 -8.68 -0.84
CA LEU A 208 5.87 -9.08 -1.98
C LEU A 208 6.78 -9.51 -3.13
N THR A 209 6.52 -10.70 -3.67
CA THR A 209 7.23 -11.25 -4.83
C THR A 209 6.22 -11.62 -5.91
N ARG A 210 6.65 -11.64 -7.16
CA ARG A 210 5.82 -12.17 -8.27
C ARG A 210 6.12 -13.66 -8.46
N ARG A 211 5.10 -14.43 -8.86
CA ARG A 211 5.32 -15.80 -9.36
C ARG A 211 6.03 -15.69 -10.70
N LEU A 212 7.12 -16.40 -10.84
CA LEU A 212 7.80 -16.53 -12.13
C LEU A 212 6.99 -17.47 -13.04
N GLU A 213 6.52 -16.91 -14.15
CA GLU A 213 5.87 -17.64 -15.23
C GLU A 213 6.89 -17.94 -16.34
N ASP A 214 6.59 -18.87 -17.22
CA ASP A 214 7.43 -19.19 -18.38
C ASP A 214 7.60 -17.98 -19.31
N SER A 215 6.59 -17.12 -19.35
CA SER A 215 6.56 -15.86 -20.10
C SER A 215 7.24 -14.69 -19.37
N SER A 216 7.70 -14.86 -18.13
CA SER A 216 8.35 -13.79 -17.38
C SER A 216 9.64 -13.33 -18.07
N VAL A 217 9.81 -12.02 -18.22
CA VAL A 217 11.01 -11.38 -18.74
C VAL A 217 11.78 -10.77 -17.59
N LEU A 218 13.05 -11.12 -17.47
CA LEU A 218 13.93 -10.64 -16.40
C LEU A 218 15.11 -9.85 -16.98
N THR A 219 15.54 -8.83 -16.24
CA THR A 219 16.73 -8.05 -16.57
C THR A 219 17.74 -8.11 -15.44
N ARG A 220 19.03 -8.07 -15.78
CA ARG A 220 20.12 -7.97 -14.83
C ARG A 220 20.16 -6.56 -14.23
N ILE A 221 20.17 -6.47 -12.90
CA ILE A 221 20.32 -5.22 -12.13
C ILE A 221 21.73 -5.09 -11.60
N LEU A 222 22.24 -6.15 -10.97
CA LEU A 222 23.55 -6.20 -10.34
C LEU A 222 24.31 -7.47 -10.73
N ASP A 223 25.61 -7.46 -10.49
CA ASP A 223 26.43 -8.69 -10.59
C ASP A 223 26.10 -9.65 -9.43
N PRO A 224 26.04 -10.97 -9.71
CA PRO A 224 25.81 -11.94 -8.67
C PRO A 224 26.92 -11.88 -7.62
N PRO A 225 26.59 -11.81 -6.32
CA PRO A 225 27.60 -11.81 -5.28
C PRO A 225 28.37 -13.12 -5.23
N MET A 226 29.64 -13.07 -4.86
CA MET A 226 30.59 -14.20 -4.88
C MET A 226 30.08 -15.46 -4.16
N PHE A 227 29.29 -15.30 -3.08
CA PHE A 227 28.77 -16.45 -2.35
C PHE A 227 27.73 -17.24 -3.17
N LEU A 228 26.94 -16.57 -4.01
CA LEU A 228 26.00 -17.24 -4.92
C LEU A 228 26.75 -17.97 -6.04
N LEU A 229 27.82 -17.39 -6.55
CA LEU A 229 28.70 -18.04 -7.53
C LEU A 229 29.34 -19.31 -6.94
N GLY A 230 29.72 -19.29 -5.66
CA GLY A 230 30.25 -20.44 -4.95
C GLY A 230 29.24 -21.61 -4.82
N VAL A 231 27.94 -21.29 -4.72
CA VAL A 231 26.88 -22.31 -4.59
C VAL A 231 26.43 -22.86 -5.94
N TYR A 232 26.25 -22.01 -6.96
CA TYR A 232 25.65 -22.37 -8.25
C TYR A 232 26.64 -22.44 -9.41
N GLY A 233 27.89 -22.00 -9.20
CA GLY A 233 28.97 -22.08 -10.21
C GLY A 233 28.73 -21.20 -11.46
N GLU A 234 29.43 -21.53 -12.54
CA GLU A 234 29.36 -20.84 -13.85
C GLU A 234 27.94 -20.82 -14.44
N GLN A 235 27.10 -21.74 -14.03
CA GLN A 235 25.75 -21.90 -14.53
C GLN A 235 24.85 -20.73 -14.13
N LEU A 236 25.10 -20.16 -12.93
CA LEU A 236 24.44 -18.93 -12.48
C LEU A 236 24.80 -17.75 -13.38
N THR A 237 26.07 -17.65 -13.73
CA THR A 237 26.57 -16.57 -14.61
C THR A 237 25.87 -16.64 -15.97
N ARG A 238 25.77 -17.83 -16.56
CA ARG A 238 25.08 -18.03 -17.84
C ARG A 238 23.59 -17.66 -17.78
N LEU A 239 22.88 -18.00 -16.69
CA LEU A 239 21.50 -17.58 -16.50
C LEU A 239 21.38 -16.05 -16.43
N VAL A 240 22.21 -15.41 -15.61
CA VAL A 240 22.18 -13.96 -15.43
C VAL A 240 22.54 -13.21 -16.72
N GLU A 241 23.49 -13.71 -17.51
CA GLU A 241 23.87 -13.13 -18.81
C GLU A 241 22.74 -13.22 -19.85
N GLN A 242 21.87 -14.24 -19.75
CA GLN A 242 20.73 -14.39 -20.65
C GLN A 242 19.51 -13.56 -20.24
N CYS A 243 19.46 -13.04 -19.01
CA CYS A 243 18.41 -12.15 -18.53
C CYS A 243 18.66 -10.71 -19.04
N ASP A 244 18.38 -10.47 -20.31
CA ASP A 244 18.68 -9.23 -21.04
C ASP A 244 17.51 -8.23 -21.07
N GLY A 245 16.38 -8.57 -20.43
CA GLY A 245 15.18 -7.75 -20.45
C GLY A 245 14.31 -7.93 -21.69
N ILE A 246 14.63 -8.89 -22.57
CA ILE A 246 13.90 -9.13 -23.83
C ILE A 246 13.36 -10.55 -23.89
N ARG A 247 14.19 -11.53 -23.55
CA ARG A 247 13.87 -12.97 -23.61
C ARG A 247 13.02 -13.40 -22.42
N THR A 248 12.04 -14.24 -22.71
CA THR A 248 11.23 -14.93 -21.68
C THR A 248 12.06 -16.02 -20.97
N LEU A 249 11.63 -16.43 -19.78
CA LEU A 249 12.27 -17.54 -19.06
C LEU A 249 12.21 -18.85 -19.87
N SER A 250 11.14 -19.07 -20.65
CA SER A 250 11.04 -20.23 -21.55
C SER A 250 12.13 -20.23 -22.60
N GLU A 251 12.33 -19.11 -23.30
CA GLU A 251 13.38 -18.94 -24.31
C GLU A 251 14.79 -19.07 -23.73
N ILE A 252 15.01 -18.55 -22.53
CA ILE A 252 16.27 -18.70 -21.79
C ILE A 252 16.51 -20.19 -21.44
N CYS A 253 15.46 -20.90 -21.02
CA CYS A 253 15.54 -22.30 -20.64
C CYS A 253 15.92 -23.21 -21.82
N GLU A 254 15.49 -22.89 -23.05
CA GLU A 254 15.87 -23.64 -24.26
C GLU A 254 17.39 -23.65 -24.50
N ASN A 255 18.09 -22.63 -24.02
CA ASN A 255 19.53 -22.48 -24.18
C ASN A 255 20.34 -22.98 -22.96
N LEU A 256 19.67 -23.50 -21.95
CA LEU A 256 20.29 -23.99 -20.71
C LEU A 256 20.01 -25.49 -20.51
N PRO A 257 20.95 -26.26 -19.94
CA PRO A 257 20.75 -27.70 -19.70
C PRO A 257 19.88 -28.00 -18.47
N TYR A 258 18.89 -27.13 -18.17
CA TYR A 258 18.04 -27.24 -16.98
C TYR A 258 16.57 -27.20 -17.35
N ASN A 259 15.74 -27.82 -16.47
CA ASN A 259 14.30 -27.67 -16.60
C ASN A 259 13.85 -26.29 -16.11
N ILE A 260 12.70 -25.83 -16.61
CA ILE A 260 12.15 -24.50 -16.33
C ILE A 260 11.92 -24.25 -14.83
N GLU A 261 11.53 -25.27 -14.06
CA GLU A 261 11.28 -25.12 -12.62
C GLU A 261 12.58 -24.89 -11.84
N ALA A 262 13.69 -25.51 -12.25
CA ALA A 262 15.01 -25.24 -11.67
C ALA A 262 15.46 -23.81 -12.00
N VAL A 263 15.26 -23.36 -13.25
CA VAL A 263 15.56 -21.99 -13.68
C VAL A 263 14.73 -20.98 -12.87
N LYS A 264 13.41 -21.18 -12.73
CA LYS A 264 12.54 -20.33 -11.91
C LYS A 264 12.99 -20.27 -10.44
N THR A 265 13.37 -21.43 -9.88
CA THR A 265 13.85 -21.49 -8.49
C THR A 265 15.11 -20.63 -8.28
N VAL A 266 16.08 -20.74 -9.19
CA VAL A 266 17.31 -19.96 -9.12
C VAL A 266 17.03 -18.47 -9.39
N ALA A 267 16.23 -18.17 -10.42
CA ALA A 267 15.84 -16.80 -10.75
C ALA A 267 15.11 -16.11 -9.60
N SER A 268 14.20 -16.80 -8.89
CA SER A 268 13.54 -16.25 -7.69
C SER A 268 14.54 -15.85 -6.62
N ARG A 269 15.55 -16.66 -6.34
CA ARG A 269 16.60 -16.34 -5.38
C ARG A 269 17.47 -15.17 -5.82
N LEU A 270 17.71 -15.04 -7.12
CA LEU A 270 18.45 -13.91 -7.69
C LEU A 270 17.64 -12.61 -7.62
N ILE A 271 16.32 -12.69 -7.74
CA ILE A 271 15.41 -11.55 -7.53
C ILE A 271 15.43 -11.14 -6.05
N ASP A 272 15.31 -12.10 -5.14
CA ASP A 272 15.38 -11.87 -3.69
C ASP A 272 16.74 -11.24 -3.28
N ALA A 273 17.81 -11.57 -4.00
CA ALA A 273 19.15 -11.00 -3.80
C ALA A 273 19.38 -9.66 -4.53
N GLY A 274 18.38 -9.14 -5.27
CA GLY A 274 18.50 -7.89 -6.03
C GLY A 274 19.38 -7.97 -7.29
N VAL A 275 19.76 -9.18 -7.71
CA VAL A 275 20.59 -9.41 -8.92
C VAL A 275 19.76 -9.29 -10.20
N LEU A 276 18.55 -9.84 -10.18
CA LEU A 276 17.60 -9.76 -11.28
C LEU A 276 16.37 -8.94 -10.89
N GLY A 277 15.74 -8.32 -11.88
CA GLY A 277 14.45 -7.62 -11.74
C GLY A 277 13.49 -8.01 -12.86
N TYR A 278 12.20 -7.75 -12.61
CA TYR A 278 11.17 -7.91 -13.63
C TYR A 278 11.20 -6.76 -14.62
N VAL A 279 10.96 -7.05 -15.89
CA VAL A 279 10.63 -6.04 -16.90
C VAL A 279 9.11 -5.95 -16.97
N ASP A 280 8.55 -4.78 -16.62
CA ASP A 280 7.12 -4.53 -16.78
C ASP A 280 6.82 -4.32 -18.27
N THR A 281 6.31 -5.35 -18.93
CA THR A 281 5.92 -5.32 -20.35
C THR A 281 4.77 -4.35 -20.65
N ALA A 282 4.15 -3.76 -19.63
CA ALA A 282 3.07 -2.77 -19.77
C ALA A 282 3.56 -1.36 -20.19
N SER A 283 4.87 -1.06 -20.08
CA SER A 283 5.40 0.28 -20.37
C SER A 283 6.01 0.47 -21.77
N GLU A 284 6.19 -0.59 -22.55
CA GLU A 284 6.81 -0.49 -23.90
C GLU A 284 5.83 -0.30 -25.06
N GLY A 285 4.51 -0.40 -24.83
CA GLY A 285 3.50 -0.11 -25.85
C GLY A 285 3.40 1.37 -26.28
N ALA A 286 3.98 2.29 -25.51
CA ALA A 286 3.82 3.74 -25.70
C ALA A 286 5.01 4.42 -26.42
N LYS A 287 6.12 3.73 -26.72
CA LYS A 287 7.33 4.36 -27.30
C LYS A 287 7.66 3.96 -28.75
N LYS A 288 6.79 3.26 -29.47
CA LYS A 288 7.04 2.87 -30.88
C LYS A 288 6.07 3.48 -31.88
N THR A 289 5.65 4.72 -31.69
CA THR A 289 4.94 5.43 -32.76
C THR A 289 5.37 6.90 -32.81
N GLU A 290 6.67 7.14 -33.02
CA GLU A 290 7.19 8.39 -33.56
C GLU A 290 8.53 8.10 -34.26
N VAL A 291 8.45 7.79 -35.55
CA VAL A 291 9.47 8.08 -36.57
C VAL A 291 8.76 8.54 -37.83
#